data_7b7bf89d67be4dfb265905e49ea16542
#
_entry.id   7b7bf89d67be4dfb265905e49ea16542
#
_cell.length_a   1.000
_cell.length_b   1.000
_cell.length_c   1.000
_cell.angle_alpha   90.00
_cell.angle_beta   90.00
_cell.angle_gamma   90.00
#
_symmetry.space_group_name_H-M   'P 1'
#
loop_
_entity.id
_entity.type
_entity.pdbx_description
1 polymer ?
#
loop_
_entity_poly.entity_id
_entity_poly.type
_entity_poly.pdbx_seq_one_letter_code
_entity_poly.pdbx_strand_id
1 'polypeptide(L)'
;MSRVAQPRAAAARPGEDGEPHIADLDLSSLRLTAGIADSLTSDICPVCKSSRYLNKSMRFLVNPECYHKMCESCVDRIFSHGPNKCPIAGCHRTLRKHKFREQTFEDIHVEREIDIRKRVANIFNRREDDFDTLLDYNNYLNEVEDITFNLIYKVDVEETEKKISVYADQNAKAITTNAALASQETYDYSALQAAEREQARLRREASRREEEEERRARAEGRQDIIDRLATGSGDADTIAQESR
;
A
#
# COMPACT_ATOMS: atom_id res chain seq x y z
N MET A 1 82.07 -17.81 27.42
CA MET A 1 80.74 -17.19 27.64
C MET A 1 80.27 -16.66 26.34
N SER A 2 79.45 -17.46 25.63
CA SER A 2 79.19 -17.33 24.24
C SER A 2 77.97 -16.42 24.02
N ARG A 3 78.15 -15.40 23.17
CA ARG A 3 77.05 -14.59 22.59
C ARG A 3 76.45 -15.33 21.39
N VAL A 4 75.17 -15.63 21.48
CA VAL A 4 74.41 -16.13 20.37
C VAL A 4 73.77 -14.96 19.61
N ALA A 5 74.07 -14.84 18.34
CA ALA A 5 73.53 -13.81 17.42
C ALA A 5 72.12 -14.20 16.98
N GLN A 6 71.18 -13.21 16.99
CA GLN A 6 69.89 -13.31 16.35
C GLN A 6 69.97 -12.97 14.86
N PRO A 7 69.26 -13.69 13.99
CA PRO A 7 69.20 -13.32 12.57
C PRO A 7 68.10 -12.26 12.36
N ARG A 8 68.41 -11.23 11.57
CA ARG A 8 67.52 -10.18 11.06
C ARG A 8 66.47 -10.78 10.09
N ALA A 9 65.23 -10.50 10.35
CA ALA A 9 64.17 -10.75 9.36
C ALA A 9 64.24 -9.74 8.20
N ALA A 10 64.25 -10.26 7.00
CA ALA A 10 64.18 -9.50 5.76
C ALA A 10 62.76 -9.04 5.47
N ALA A 11 62.62 -7.78 5.12
CA ALA A 11 61.36 -7.17 4.63
C ALA A 11 60.99 -7.74 3.29
N ALA A 12 59.81 -8.36 3.18
CA ALA A 12 59.20 -8.72 1.91
C ALA A 12 58.37 -7.52 1.38
N ARG A 13 58.58 -7.23 0.09
CA ARG A 13 57.84 -6.24 -0.71
C ARG A 13 56.42 -6.70 -0.99
N PRO A 14 55.44 -5.81 -1.12
CA PRO A 14 54.12 -6.17 -1.63
C PRO A 14 54.16 -6.31 -3.15
N GLY A 15 53.77 -7.46 -3.64
CA GLY A 15 53.58 -7.79 -5.06
C GLY A 15 52.12 -8.09 -5.31
N GLU A 16 51.58 -7.30 -6.20
CA GLU A 16 50.71 -7.60 -7.35
C GLU A 16 49.38 -8.32 -7.08
N ASP A 17 48.33 -7.53 -7.23
CA ASP A 17 47.08 -7.76 -7.94
C ASP A 17 46.77 -9.21 -8.33
N GLY A 18 46.02 -9.88 -7.43
CA GLY A 18 45.21 -11.04 -7.74
C GLY A 18 43.77 -10.63 -7.87
N GLU A 19 43.31 -10.41 -9.10
CA GLU A 19 41.89 -10.35 -9.41
C GLU A 19 41.20 -11.63 -8.87
N PRO A 20 40.08 -11.54 -8.17
CA PRO A 20 39.32 -12.74 -7.85
C PRO A 20 38.73 -13.29 -9.13
N HIS A 21 39.19 -14.47 -9.51
CA HIS A 21 38.58 -15.32 -10.52
C HIS A 21 37.08 -15.50 -10.17
N ILE A 22 36.23 -14.90 -11.01
CA ILE A 22 34.80 -15.16 -11.06
C ILE A 22 34.62 -16.50 -11.81
N ALA A 23 34.94 -17.58 -11.16
CA ALA A 23 34.59 -18.91 -11.60
C ALA A 23 34.10 -19.68 -10.37
N ASP A 24 32.87 -20.14 -10.44
CA ASP A 24 32.07 -20.87 -9.42
C ASP A 24 31.14 -20.04 -8.57
N LEU A 25 30.41 -19.11 -9.20
CA LEU A 25 29.07 -18.80 -8.67
C LEU A 25 28.11 -19.87 -9.18
N ASP A 26 27.80 -20.81 -8.31
CA ASP A 26 26.75 -21.81 -8.52
C ASP A 26 25.42 -21.07 -8.81
N LEU A 27 25.08 -21.02 -10.10
CA LEU A 27 23.84 -20.42 -10.61
C LEU A 27 22.59 -21.15 -10.11
N SER A 28 22.72 -22.25 -9.37
CA SER A 28 21.60 -23.00 -8.82
C SER A 28 20.96 -22.32 -7.60
N SER A 29 21.63 -21.35 -6.97
CA SER A 29 21.10 -20.59 -5.82
C SER A 29 20.40 -19.27 -6.21
N LEU A 30 20.41 -18.87 -7.48
CA LEU A 30 19.67 -17.71 -7.96
C LEU A 30 18.20 -18.05 -8.16
N ARG A 31 17.43 -18.06 -7.06
CA ARG A 31 15.95 -18.04 -7.06
C ARG A 31 15.35 -16.77 -7.70
N LEU A 32 16.16 -15.96 -8.34
CA LEU A 32 15.72 -14.76 -9.09
C LEU A 32 14.95 -15.09 -10.38
N THR A 33 15.12 -16.29 -10.94
CA THR A 33 14.42 -16.69 -12.16
C THR A 33 12.97 -17.10 -11.92
N ALA A 34 12.59 -17.44 -10.68
CA ALA A 34 11.21 -17.78 -10.34
C ALA A 34 10.27 -16.56 -10.45
N GLY A 35 10.74 -15.37 -10.11
CA GLY A 35 9.94 -14.14 -10.18
C GLY A 35 9.63 -13.67 -11.59
N ILE A 36 10.55 -13.89 -12.55
CA ILE A 36 10.35 -13.48 -13.96
C ILE A 36 9.40 -14.45 -14.67
N ALA A 37 9.51 -15.75 -14.38
CA ALA A 37 8.61 -16.76 -14.92
C ALA A 37 7.17 -16.57 -14.40
N ASP A 38 7.01 -16.14 -13.14
CA ASP A 38 5.72 -15.88 -12.50
C ASP A 38 5.02 -14.64 -13.09
N SER A 39 5.78 -13.60 -13.45
CA SER A 39 5.26 -12.41 -14.10
C SER A 39 4.71 -12.69 -15.51
N LEU A 40 5.34 -13.54 -16.30
CA LEU A 40 4.87 -13.92 -17.63
C LEU A 40 3.64 -14.84 -17.62
N THR A 41 3.45 -15.62 -16.54
CA THR A 41 2.24 -16.45 -16.34
C THR A 41 1.10 -15.66 -15.67
N SER A 42 1.40 -14.44 -15.20
CA SER A 42 0.43 -13.63 -14.43
C SER A 42 -0.81 -13.24 -15.25
N ASP A 43 -0.71 -13.18 -16.55
CA ASP A 43 -1.79 -12.75 -17.46
C ASP A 43 -2.59 -13.91 -18.08
N ILE A 44 -2.32 -15.15 -17.67
CA ILE A 44 -3.02 -16.34 -18.18
C ILE A 44 -3.88 -16.96 -17.07
N CYS A 45 -5.15 -17.21 -17.35
CA CYS A 45 -6.00 -17.94 -16.41
C CYS A 45 -5.57 -19.41 -16.32
N PRO A 46 -5.22 -19.92 -15.13
CA PRO A 46 -4.77 -21.32 -14.99
C PRO A 46 -5.87 -22.35 -15.31
N VAL A 47 -7.14 -21.95 -15.26
CA VAL A 47 -8.30 -22.82 -15.46
C VAL A 47 -8.68 -22.93 -16.93
N CYS A 48 -8.94 -21.81 -17.62
CA CYS A 48 -9.38 -21.81 -19.01
C CYS A 48 -8.25 -21.50 -20.01
N LYS A 49 -7.05 -21.20 -19.52
CA LYS A 49 -5.87 -20.84 -20.33
C LYS A 49 -6.05 -19.59 -21.21
N SER A 50 -7.11 -18.83 -21.00
CA SER A 50 -7.30 -17.54 -21.68
C SER A 50 -6.31 -16.51 -21.15
N SER A 51 -5.79 -15.67 -22.03
CA SER A 51 -4.84 -14.61 -21.71
C SER A 51 -5.52 -13.23 -21.71
N ARG A 52 -5.10 -12.36 -20.79
CA ARG A 52 -5.49 -10.94 -20.78
C ARG A 52 -4.99 -10.21 -22.03
N TYR A 53 -3.92 -10.68 -22.65
CA TYR A 53 -3.44 -10.12 -23.91
C TYR A 53 -4.48 -10.23 -25.04
N LEU A 54 -5.19 -11.37 -25.12
CA LEU A 54 -6.25 -11.59 -26.11
C LEU A 54 -7.58 -10.94 -25.70
N ASN A 55 -7.85 -10.87 -24.42
CA ASN A 55 -9.06 -10.26 -23.87
C ASN A 55 -8.71 -9.21 -22.80
N LYS A 56 -8.56 -7.96 -23.22
CA LYS A 56 -8.18 -6.83 -22.34
C LYS A 56 -9.21 -6.55 -21.23
N SER A 57 -10.46 -6.93 -21.41
CA SER A 57 -11.50 -6.75 -20.40
C SER A 57 -11.54 -7.85 -19.34
N MET A 58 -10.67 -8.87 -19.47
CA MET A 58 -10.64 -9.98 -18.53
C MET A 58 -10.07 -9.54 -17.18
N ARG A 59 -10.88 -9.70 -16.12
CA ARG A 59 -10.49 -9.46 -14.75
C ARG A 59 -10.09 -10.76 -14.09
N PHE A 60 -9.04 -10.68 -13.26
CA PHE A 60 -8.62 -11.79 -12.41
C PHE A 60 -9.13 -11.58 -11.00
N LEU A 61 -9.69 -12.63 -10.44
CA LEU A 61 -10.17 -12.67 -9.07
C LEU A 61 -9.31 -13.64 -8.25
N VAL A 62 -9.06 -13.27 -7.01
CA VAL A 62 -8.27 -14.03 -6.03
C VAL A 62 -9.15 -14.37 -4.84
N ASN A 63 -9.01 -15.57 -4.31
CA ASN A 63 -9.67 -15.96 -3.08
C ASN A 63 -8.68 -15.97 -1.90
N PRO A 64 -8.97 -15.26 -0.78
CA PRO A 64 -8.05 -15.15 0.36
C PRO A 64 -7.81 -16.47 1.11
N GLU A 65 -8.58 -17.50 0.84
CA GLU A 65 -8.35 -18.80 1.48
C GLU A 65 -7.18 -19.57 0.86
N CYS A 66 -6.94 -19.44 -0.44
CA CYS A 66 -5.88 -20.19 -1.14
C CYS A 66 -4.96 -19.32 -2.01
N TYR A 67 -5.30 -18.07 -2.25
CA TYR A 67 -4.56 -17.12 -3.09
C TYR A 67 -4.33 -17.59 -4.53
N HIS A 68 -5.16 -18.54 -5.01
CA HIS A 68 -5.16 -18.89 -6.42
C HIS A 68 -6.01 -17.91 -7.21
N LYS A 69 -5.44 -17.38 -8.29
CA LYS A 69 -6.14 -16.47 -9.18
C LYS A 69 -6.84 -17.23 -10.31
N MET A 70 -7.98 -16.73 -10.74
CA MET A 70 -8.70 -17.22 -11.93
C MET A 70 -9.54 -16.08 -12.51
N CYS A 71 -9.87 -16.17 -13.80
CA CYS A 71 -10.68 -15.14 -14.42
C CYS A 71 -12.12 -15.17 -13.90
N GLU A 72 -12.78 -14.01 -13.94
CA GLU A 72 -14.16 -13.82 -13.48
C GLU A 72 -15.13 -14.84 -14.08
N SER A 73 -15.03 -15.07 -15.40
CA SER A 73 -15.88 -16.07 -16.11
C SER A 73 -15.71 -17.50 -15.56
N CYS A 74 -14.50 -17.88 -15.16
CA CYS A 74 -14.29 -19.19 -14.51
C CYS A 74 -14.86 -19.25 -13.11
N VAL A 75 -14.71 -18.16 -12.33
CA VAL A 75 -15.33 -18.06 -11.00
C VAL A 75 -16.84 -18.18 -11.11
N ASP A 76 -17.45 -17.45 -12.04
CA ASP A 76 -18.89 -17.50 -12.25
C ASP A 76 -19.36 -18.89 -12.67
N ARG A 77 -18.68 -19.53 -13.60
CA ARG A 77 -19.06 -20.86 -14.08
C ARG A 77 -18.94 -21.94 -13.00
N ILE A 78 -17.86 -21.91 -12.19
CA ILE A 78 -17.56 -22.99 -11.24
C ILE A 78 -18.34 -22.82 -9.93
N PHE A 79 -18.53 -21.57 -9.48
CA PHE A 79 -19.10 -21.25 -8.17
C PHE A 79 -20.53 -20.67 -8.21
N SER A 80 -21.18 -20.66 -9.37
CA SER A 80 -22.58 -20.19 -9.52
C SER A 80 -23.58 -21.03 -8.73
N HIS A 81 -23.36 -22.34 -8.65
CA HIS A 81 -24.28 -23.30 -7.99
C HIS A 81 -23.97 -23.51 -6.51
N GLY A 82 -23.01 -22.82 -5.93
CA GLY A 82 -22.64 -22.88 -4.52
C GLY A 82 -21.16 -23.11 -4.26
N PRO A 83 -20.82 -23.51 -3.03
CA PRO A 83 -19.43 -23.80 -2.67
C PRO A 83 -18.86 -24.95 -3.50
N ASN A 84 -17.63 -24.79 -4.00
CA ASN A 84 -16.96 -25.83 -4.79
C ASN A 84 -15.46 -25.88 -4.42
N LYS A 85 -14.80 -26.99 -4.76
CA LYS A 85 -13.35 -27.12 -4.56
C LYS A 85 -12.57 -26.24 -5.53
N CYS A 86 -11.44 -25.73 -5.07
CA CYS A 86 -10.52 -25.00 -5.94
C CYS A 86 -10.08 -25.89 -7.12
N PRO A 87 -10.18 -25.40 -8.38
CA PRO A 87 -9.85 -26.19 -9.56
C PRO A 87 -8.35 -26.34 -9.80
N ILE A 88 -7.51 -25.70 -8.99
CA ILE A 88 -6.05 -25.74 -9.12
C ILE A 88 -5.52 -27.04 -8.50
N ALA A 89 -4.68 -27.76 -9.23
CA ALA A 89 -4.08 -28.99 -8.79
C ALA A 89 -3.33 -28.80 -7.44
N GLY A 90 -3.55 -29.75 -6.52
CA GLY A 90 -2.94 -29.70 -5.18
C GLY A 90 -3.67 -28.80 -4.19
N CYS A 91 -4.70 -28.05 -4.59
CA CYS A 91 -5.52 -27.26 -3.68
C CYS A 91 -6.86 -27.96 -3.41
N HIS A 92 -7.07 -28.36 -2.16
CA HIS A 92 -8.30 -29.06 -1.75
C HIS A 92 -9.30 -28.16 -1.01
N ARG A 93 -9.06 -26.84 -0.97
CA ARG A 93 -9.90 -25.90 -0.23
C ARG A 93 -11.24 -25.68 -0.92
N THR A 94 -12.30 -25.66 -0.13
CA THR A 94 -13.67 -25.36 -0.61
C THR A 94 -13.86 -23.85 -0.61
N LEU A 95 -14.14 -23.28 -1.80
CA LEU A 95 -14.25 -21.85 -2.01
C LEU A 95 -15.71 -21.45 -2.27
N ARG A 96 -16.04 -20.19 -1.99
CA ARG A 96 -17.36 -19.59 -2.24
C ARG A 96 -17.22 -18.37 -3.13
N LYS A 97 -18.16 -18.17 -4.07
CA LYS A 97 -18.15 -17.06 -5.03
C LYS A 97 -17.96 -15.67 -4.37
N HIS A 98 -18.71 -15.38 -3.31
CA HIS A 98 -18.69 -14.08 -2.64
C HIS A 98 -17.35 -13.74 -1.94
N LYS A 99 -16.46 -14.73 -1.73
CA LYS A 99 -15.14 -14.51 -1.15
C LYS A 99 -14.07 -14.16 -2.18
N PHE A 100 -14.39 -14.26 -3.47
CA PHE A 100 -13.49 -13.82 -4.51
C PHE A 100 -13.49 -12.30 -4.61
N ARG A 101 -12.31 -11.72 -4.69
CA ARG A 101 -12.11 -10.28 -4.85
C ARG A 101 -11.16 -9.99 -5.99
N GLU A 102 -11.23 -8.79 -6.53
CA GLU A 102 -10.28 -8.32 -7.52
C GLU A 102 -8.89 -8.19 -6.88
N GLN A 103 -7.87 -8.56 -7.62
CA GLN A 103 -6.48 -8.44 -7.21
C GLN A 103 -6.08 -6.96 -7.18
N THR A 104 -5.61 -6.47 -6.03
CA THR A 104 -5.19 -5.08 -5.85
C THR A 104 -3.73 -4.86 -6.23
N PHE A 105 -2.87 -5.84 -5.92
CA PHE A 105 -1.44 -5.80 -6.20
C PHE A 105 -1.08 -6.83 -7.28
N GLU A 106 -0.06 -6.54 -8.08
CA GLU A 106 0.41 -7.47 -9.11
C GLU A 106 0.91 -8.79 -8.50
N ASP A 107 1.60 -8.69 -7.36
CA ASP A 107 2.11 -9.86 -6.63
C ASP A 107 1.08 -10.38 -5.63
N ILE A 108 0.72 -11.65 -5.78
CA ILE A 108 -0.18 -12.35 -4.88
C ILE A 108 0.45 -12.55 -3.48
N HIS A 109 1.77 -12.61 -3.39
CA HIS A 109 2.46 -12.71 -2.11
C HIS A 109 2.21 -11.47 -1.25
N VAL A 110 2.25 -10.29 -1.86
CA VAL A 110 1.92 -9.01 -1.19
C VAL A 110 0.47 -8.98 -0.73
N GLU A 111 -0.47 -9.45 -1.57
CA GLU A 111 -1.88 -9.58 -1.17
C GLU A 111 -2.04 -10.43 0.09
N ARG A 112 -1.36 -11.59 0.11
CA ARG A 112 -1.40 -12.51 1.24
C ARG A 112 -0.76 -11.90 2.50
N GLU A 113 0.37 -11.24 2.34
CA GLU A 113 1.05 -10.54 3.45
C GLU A 113 0.15 -9.48 4.08
N ILE A 114 -0.49 -8.64 3.27
CA ILE A 114 -1.41 -7.61 3.75
C ILE A 114 -2.58 -8.21 4.52
N ASP A 115 -3.15 -9.32 4.05
CA ASP A 115 -4.24 -9.98 4.75
C ASP A 115 -3.79 -10.57 6.10
N ILE A 116 -2.59 -11.16 6.14
CA ILE A 116 -2.00 -11.68 7.38
C ILE A 116 -1.75 -10.52 8.35
N ARG A 117 -1.10 -9.44 7.91
CA ARG A 117 -0.86 -8.26 8.75
C ARG A 117 -2.16 -7.65 9.27
N LYS A 118 -3.18 -7.52 8.45
CA LYS A 118 -4.51 -7.05 8.89
C LYS A 118 -5.13 -7.98 9.94
N ARG A 119 -5.04 -9.30 9.73
CA ARG A 119 -5.56 -10.27 10.70
C ARG A 119 -4.83 -10.18 12.04
N VAL A 120 -3.50 -10.11 12.01
CA VAL A 120 -2.67 -9.99 13.22
C VAL A 120 -2.96 -8.66 13.92
N ALA A 121 -2.97 -7.53 13.20
CA ALA A 121 -3.24 -6.20 13.76
C ALA A 121 -4.65 -6.09 14.39
N ASN A 122 -5.64 -6.82 13.89
CA ASN A 122 -6.97 -6.84 14.52
C ASN A 122 -6.99 -7.57 15.87
N ILE A 123 -6.07 -8.50 16.10
CA ILE A 123 -5.97 -9.28 17.34
C ILE A 123 -4.98 -8.61 18.28
N PHE A 124 -3.81 -8.21 17.78
CA PHE A 124 -2.75 -7.55 18.53
C PHE A 124 -2.88 -6.03 18.37
N ASN A 125 -3.90 -5.44 18.99
CA ASN A 125 -4.25 -4.03 18.85
C ASN A 125 -4.01 -3.20 20.12
N ARG A 126 -3.09 -3.64 21.01
CA ARG A 126 -2.71 -2.89 22.19
C ARG A 126 -1.94 -1.63 21.79
N ARG A 127 -2.14 -0.57 22.55
CA ARG A 127 -1.53 0.74 22.34
C ARG A 127 -0.37 0.94 23.30
N GLU A 128 0.46 1.95 23.04
CA GLU A 128 1.58 2.31 23.92
C GLU A 128 1.10 2.62 25.34
N ASP A 129 -0.05 3.28 25.47
CA ASP A 129 -0.67 3.64 26.76
C ASP A 129 -1.08 2.41 27.62
N ASP A 130 -1.17 1.22 27.01
CA ASP A 130 -1.48 -0.04 27.69
C ASP A 130 -0.25 -0.68 28.39
N PHE A 131 0.93 -0.04 28.31
CA PHE A 131 2.18 -0.55 28.84
C PHE A 131 2.82 0.43 29.83
N ASP A 132 3.47 -0.11 30.86
CA ASP A 132 4.14 0.71 31.88
C ASP A 132 5.43 1.37 31.35
N THR A 133 6.12 0.70 30.42
CA THR A 133 7.36 1.19 29.83
C THR A 133 7.38 1.07 28.31
N LEU A 134 8.09 2.00 27.65
CA LEU A 134 8.33 1.93 26.22
C LEU A 134 9.07 0.65 25.79
N LEU A 135 9.90 0.11 26.69
CA LEU A 135 10.61 -1.15 26.43
C LEU A 135 9.63 -2.33 26.31
N ASP A 136 8.63 -2.39 27.18
CA ASP A 136 7.63 -3.45 27.15
C ASP A 136 6.77 -3.36 25.90
N TYR A 137 6.42 -2.14 25.47
CA TYR A 137 5.74 -1.91 24.21
C TYR A 137 6.58 -2.36 23.00
N ASN A 138 7.87 -2.03 22.97
CA ASN A 138 8.76 -2.47 21.90
C ASN A 138 8.93 -4.00 21.87
N ASN A 139 9.03 -4.65 23.03
CA ASN A 139 9.07 -6.11 23.12
C ASN A 139 7.79 -6.74 22.57
N TYR A 140 6.64 -6.16 22.90
CA TYR A 140 5.35 -6.58 22.33
C TYR A 140 5.31 -6.43 20.82
N LEU A 141 5.78 -5.31 20.26
CA LEU A 141 5.84 -5.12 18.81
C LEU A 141 6.76 -6.14 18.13
N ASN A 142 7.89 -6.47 18.72
CA ASN A 142 8.78 -7.52 18.22
C ASN A 142 8.08 -8.89 18.20
N GLU A 143 7.37 -9.25 19.27
CA GLU A 143 6.60 -10.50 19.31
C GLU A 143 5.52 -10.55 18.22
N VAL A 144 4.83 -9.43 17.97
CA VAL A 144 3.81 -9.31 16.89
C VAL A 144 4.45 -9.48 15.51
N GLU A 145 5.64 -8.90 15.28
CA GLU A 145 6.36 -9.09 14.02
C GLU A 145 6.87 -10.51 13.84
N ASP A 146 7.34 -11.18 14.89
CA ASP A 146 7.74 -12.59 14.85
C ASP A 146 6.55 -13.50 14.47
N ILE A 147 5.40 -13.27 15.08
CA ILE A 147 4.14 -13.96 14.73
C ILE A 147 3.78 -13.72 13.26
N THR A 148 3.86 -12.49 12.81
CA THR A 148 3.55 -12.10 11.42
C THR A 148 4.51 -12.76 10.45
N PHE A 149 5.80 -12.74 10.74
CA PHE A 149 6.84 -13.41 9.97
C PHE A 149 6.58 -14.91 9.82
N ASN A 150 6.31 -15.59 10.93
CA ASN A 150 6.02 -17.03 10.95
C ASN A 150 4.82 -17.40 10.05
N LEU A 151 3.75 -16.59 10.07
CA LEU A 151 2.58 -16.80 9.23
C LEU A 151 2.85 -16.54 7.74
N ILE A 152 3.65 -15.51 7.41
CA ILE A 152 4.00 -15.17 6.03
C ILE A 152 4.87 -16.26 5.42
N TYR A 153 5.92 -16.67 6.13
CA TYR A 153 6.90 -17.65 5.65
C TYR A 153 6.52 -19.09 5.94
N LYS A 154 5.37 -19.33 6.59
CA LYS A 154 4.86 -20.67 6.96
C LYS A 154 5.81 -21.45 7.86
N VAL A 155 6.46 -20.76 8.80
CA VAL A 155 7.29 -21.35 9.84
C VAL A 155 6.39 -21.65 11.05
N ASP A 156 6.43 -22.86 11.57
CA ASP A 156 5.71 -23.30 12.78
C ASP A 156 4.27 -22.78 12.89
N VAL A 157 3.52 -22.89 11.79
CA VAL A 157 2.19 -22.28 11.65
C VAL A 157 1.22 -22.76 12.72
N GLU A 158 1.24 -24.06 13.05
CA GLU A 158 0.31 -24.62 14.04
C GLU A 158 0.56 -24.08 15.46
N GLU A 159 1.82 -23.90 15.83
CA GLU A 159 2.20 -23.34 17.11
C GLU A 159 1.86 -21.85 17.17
N THR A 160 2.15 -21.13 16.11
CA THR A 160 1.82 -19.71 15.97
C THR A 160 0.30 -19.47 16.03
N GLU A 161 -0.50 -20.27 15.34
CA GLU A 161 -1.96 -20.17 15.41
C GLU A 161 -2.51 -20.47 16.81
N LYS A 162 -1.90 -21.43 17.53
CA LYS A 162 -2.25 -21.69 18.94
C LYS A 162 -1.93 -20.48 19.83
N LYS A 163 -0.76 -19.84 19.67
CA LYS A 163 -0.40 -18.63 20.40
C LYS A 163 -1.42 -17.51 20.14
N ILE A 164 -1.78 -17.29 18.89
CA ILE A 164 -2.78 -16.28 18.50
C ILE A 164 -4.14 -16.58 19.15
N SER A 165 -4.60 -17.84 19.11
CA SER A 165 -5.87 -18.23 19.71
C SER A 165 -5.90 -17.98 21.21
N VAL A 166 -4.85 -18.43 21.93
CA VAL A 166 -4.74 -18.23 23.38
C VAL A 166 -4.72 -16.74 23.74
N TYR A 167 -3.96 -15.94 22.99
CA TYR A 167 -3.90 -14.50 23.19
C TYR A 167 -5.26 -13.83 22.96
N ALA A 168 -5.97 -14.22 21.88
CA ALA A 168 -7.28 -13.68 21.54
C ALA A 168 -8.32 -14.00 22.62
N ASP A 169 -8.31 -15.22 23.17
CA ASP A 169 -9.22 -15.64 24.24
C ASP A 169 -8.96 -14.89 25.55
N GLN A 170 -7.69 -14.72 25.89
CA GLN A 170 -7.28 -13.99 27.12
C GLN A 170 -7.58 -12.50 27.06
N ASN A 171 -7.43 -11.88 25.90
CA ASN A 171 -7.53 -10.44 25.73
C ASN A 171 -8.81 -9.98 24.99
N ALA A 172 -9.82 -10.84 24.84
CA ALA A 172 -11.02 -10.57 24.03
C ALA A 172 -11.71 -9.23 24.34
N LYS A 173 -11.81 -8.86 25.61
CA LYS A 173 -12.42 -7.57 26.04
C LYS A 173 -11.56 -6.37 25.62
N ALA A 174 -10.26 -6.43 25.85
CA ALA A 174 -9.34 -5.35 25.47
C ALA A 174 -9.31 -5.17 23.95
N ILE A 175 -9.27 -6.27 23.18
CA ILE A 175 -9.31 -6.26 21.72
C ILE A 175 -10.56 -5.54 21.21
N THR A 176 -11.73 -5.85 21.75
CA THR A 176 -12.99 -5.21 21.32
C THR A 176 -13.03 -3.73 21.69
N THR A 177 -12.54 -3.35 22.87
CA THR A 177 -12.48 -1.96 23.31
C THR A 177 -11.55 -1.14 22.43
N ASN A 178 -10.34 -1.64 22.18
CA ASN A 178 -9.35 -0.96 21.35
C ASN A 178 -9.80 -0.87 19.88
N ALA A 179 -10.49 -1.89 19.37
CA ALA A 179 -11.08 -1.84 18.04
C ALA A 179 -12.19 -0.77 17.93
N ALA A 180 -13.03 -0.63 18.97
CA ALA A 180 -14.06 0.42 19.02
C ALA A 180 -13.44 1.82 19.06
N LEU A 181 -12.41 2.03 19.89
CA LEU A 181 -11.67 3.30 19.96
C LEU A 181 -11.03 3.65 18.61
N ALA A 182 -10.36 2.70 17.96
CA ALA A 182 -9.76 2.91 16.65
C ALA A 182 -10.80 3.27 15.58
N SER A 183 -12.00 2.65 15.64
CA SER A 183 -13.10 2.98 14.73
C SER A 183 -13.61 4.40 14.96
N GLN A 184 -13.72 4.82 16.21
CA GLN A 184 -14.16 6.16 16.56
C GLN A 184 -13.15 7.21 16.09
N GLU A 185 -11.86 7.02 16.35
CA GLU A 185 -10.81 7.92 15.88
C GLU A 185 -10.78 8.06 14.36
N THR A 186 -10.98 6.94 13.64
CA THR A 186 -11.06 6.96 12.17
C THR A 186 -12.25 7.78 11.68
N TYR A 187 -13.40 7.63 12.36
CA TYR A 187 -14.60 8.41 12.06
C TYR A 187 -14.38 9.90 12.32
N ASP A 188 -13.84 10.26 13.49
CA ASP A 188 -13.59 11.64 13.87
C ASP A 188 -12.58 12.31 12.92
N TYR A 189 -11.51 11.59 12.55
CA TYR A 189 -10.54 12.07 11.56
C TYR A 189 -11.17 12.29 10.18
N SER A 190 -12.03 11.36 9.74
CA SER A 190 -12.74 11.48 8.46
C SER A 190 -13.71 12.66 8.44
N ALA A 191 -14.41 12.89 9.56
CA ALA A 191 -15.32 14.03 9.73
C ALA A 191 -14.56 15.36 9.72
N LEU A 192 -13.42 15.44 10.40
CA LEU A 192 -12.55 16.62 10.39
C LEU A 192 -12.05 16.92 8.97
N GLN A 193 -11.57 15.91 8.26
CA GLN A 193 -11.10 16.05 6.88
C GLN A 193 -12.22 16.48 5.92
N ALA A 194 -13.45 15.98 6.13
CA ALA A 194 -14.59 16.41 5.34
C ALA A 194 -14.94 17.88 5.61
N ALA A 195 -14.90 18.31 6.86
CA ALA A 195 -15.13 19.71 7.24
C ALA A 195 -14.07 20.65 6.65
N GLU A 196 -12.80 20.27 6.68
CA GLU A 196 -11.72 21.05 6.05
C GLU A 196 -11.88 21.17 4.53
N ARG A 197 -12.26 20.09 3.85
CA ARG A 197 -12.54 20.10 2.41
C ARG A 197 -13.71 21.03 2.08
N GLU A 198 -14.76 21.00 2.89
CA GLU A 198 -15.92 21.87 2.72
C GLU A 198 -15.55 23.35 2.92
N GLN A 199 -14.78 23.68 3.97
CA GLN A 199 -14.28 25.03 4.20
C GLN A 199 -13.39 25.52 3.02
N ALA A 200 -12.51 24.64 2.52
CA ALA A 200 -11.66 24.98 1.38
C ALA A 200 -12.50 25.23 0.12
N ARG A 201 -13.60 24.47 -0.08
CA ARG A 201 -14.54 24.70 -1.18
C ARG A 201 -15.20 26.07 -1.06
N LEU A 202 -15.75 26.38 0.11
CA LEU A 202 -16.44 27.66 0.36
C LEU A 202 -15.50 28.84 0.15
N ARG A 203 -14.24 28.76 0.64
CA ARG A 203 -13.24 29.81 0.42
C ARG A 203 -12.95 30.03 -1.08
N ARG A 204 -12.79 28.95 -1.85
CA ARG A 204 -12.59 29.04 -3.32
C ARG A 204 -13.80 29.63 -4.03
N GLU A 205 -15.01 29.29 -3.60
CA GLU A 205 -16.24 29.84 -4.17
C GLU A 205 -16.37 31.34 -3.84
N ALA A 206 -16.05 31.76 -2.62
CA ALA A 206 -16.05 33.15 -2.22
C ALA A 206 -15.03 33.97 -3.04
N SER A 207 -13.78 33.51 -3.13
CA SER A 207 -12.74 34.17 -3.92
C SER A 207 -13.15 34.31 -5.40
N ARG A 208 -13.75 33.26 -5.98
CA ARG A 208 -14.23 33.31 -7.37
C ARG A 208 -15.36 34.33 -7.56
N ARG A 209 -16.29 34.45 -6.59
CA ARG A 209 -17.34 35.48 -6.63
C ARG A 209 -16.76 36.89 -6.55
N GLU A 210 -15.81 37.10 -5.66
CA GLU A 210 -15.13 38.40 -5.54
C GLU A 210 -14.40 38.78 -6.84
N GLU A 211 -13.70 37.81 -7.46
CA GLU A 211 -13.02 38.07 -8.75
C GLU A 211 -14.02 38.35 -9.88
N GLU A 212 -15.18 37.65 -9.89
CA GLU A 212 -16.23 37.90 -10.87
C GLU A 212 -16.87 39.29 -10.69
N GLU A 213 -17.14 39.68 -9.44
CA GLU A 213 -17.67 41.01 -9.10
C GLU A 213 -16.68 42.13 -9.47
N GLU A 214 -15.40 41.98 -9.13
CA GLU A 214 -14.37 42.94 -9.56
C GLU A 214 -14.25 43.05 -11.09
N ARG A 215 -14.29 41.90 -11.79
CA ARG A 215 -14.24 41.89 -13.26
C ARG A 215 -15.45 42.59 -13.85
N ARG A 216 -16.64 42.39 -13.26
CA ARG A 216 -17.87 43.05 -13.67
C ARG A 216 -17.79 44.53 -13.43
N ALA A 217 -17.38 44.96 -12.24
CA ALA A 217 -17.21 46.39 -11.88
C ALA A 217 -16.20 47.09 -12.82
N ARG A 218 -15.08 46.42 -13.11
CA ARG A 218 -14.09 46.97 -14.08
C ARG A 218 -14.63 47.03 -15.50
N ALA A 219 -15.49 46.10 -15.91
CA ALA A 219 -16.11 46.14 -17.23
C ALA A 219 -17.17 47.25 -17.32
N GLU A 220 -18.00 47.40 -16.30
CA GLU A 220 -19.02 48.44 -16.19
C GLU A 220 -18.36 49.84 -16.15
N GLY A 221 -17.28 50.00 -15.35
CA GLY A 221 -16.51 51.26 -15.33
C GLY A 221 -15.88 51.62 -16.68
N ARG A 222 -15.35 50.62 -17.40
CA ARG A 222 -14.84 50.85 -18.77
C ARG A 222 -15.93 51.26 -19.74
N GLN A 223 -17.12 50.62 -19.64
CA GLN A 223 -18.25 50.95 -20.48
C GLN A 223 -18.75 52.36 -20.21
N ASP A 224 -18.85 52.80 -18.95
CA ASP A 224 -19.23 54.14 -18.56
C ASP A 224 -18.27 55.20 -19.14
N ILE A 225 -16.98 54.95 -19.09
CA ILE A 225 -15.95 55.82 -19.68
C ILE A 225 -16.14 55.92 -21.17
N ILE A 226 -16.39 54.81 -21.87
CA ILE A 226 -16.60 54.81 -23.32
C ILE A 226 -17.89 55.57 -23.68
N ASP A 227 -18.96 55.38 -22.93
CA ASP A 227 -20.25 56.06 -23.14
C ASP A 227 -20.15 57.56 -22.89
N ARG A 228 -19.41 58.01 -21.86
CA ARG A 228 -19.13 59.42 -21.58
C ARG A 228 -18.28 60.07 -22.67
N LEU A 229 -17.27 59.37 -23.21
CA LEU A 229 -16.48 59.84 -24.34
C LEU A 229 -17.31 59.90 -25.64
N ALA A 230 -18.19 58.93 -25.88
CA ALA A 230 -19.03 58.87 -27.09
C ALA A 230 -20.11 59.96 -27.10
N THR A 231 -20.65 60.31 -25.94
CA THR A 231 -21.68 61.38 -25.80
C THR A 231 -21.12 62.79 -25.74
N GLY A 232 -19.78 62.94 -25.71
CA GLY A 232 -19.10 64.25 -25.60
C GLY A 232 -19.34 65.01 -24.29
N SER A 233 -19.74 64.31 -23.24
CA SER A 233 -20.09 64.82 -21.92
C SER A 233 -18.85 64.95 -21.03
N GLY A 234 -17.90 65.78 -21.41
CA GLY A 234 -16.70 66.10 -20.60
C GLY A 234 -15.44 66.28 -21.44
N ASP A 235 -14.40 66.90 -20.81
CA ASP A 235 -13.10 67.02 -21.48
C ASP A 235 -12.37 65.66 -21.44
N ALA A 236 -11.85 65.21 -22.59
CA ALA A 236 -11.24 63.90 -22.77
C ALA A 236 -10.04 63.70 -21.79
N ASP A 237 -9.30 64.77 -21.49
CA ASP A 237 -8.17 64.68 -20.57
C ASP A 237 -8.60 64.49 -19.10
N THR A 238 -9.73 65.08 -18.69
CA THR A 238 -10.27 64.88 -17.33
C THR A 238 -10.85 63.48 -17.15
N ILE A 239 -11.54 62.94 -18.15
CA ILE A 239 -12.06 61.60 -18.13
C ILE A 239 -10.92 60.55 -18.08
N ALA A 240 -9.82 60.81 -18.79
CA ALA A 240 -8.64 59.93 -18.76
C ALA A 240 -7.88 59.96 -17.42
N GLN A 241 -7.90 61.10 -16.71
CA GLN A 241 -7.31 61.21 -15.36
C GLN A 241 -8.13 60.56 -14.27
N GLU A 242 -9.48 60.60 -14.36
CA GLU A 242 -10.38 59.91 -13.43
C GLU A 242 -10.32 58.38 -13.57
N SER A 243 -9.83 57.88 -14.71
CA SER A 243 -9.74 56.42 -15.02
C SER A 243 -8.45 55.74 -14.57
N ARG A 244 -7.49 56.49 -13.98
CA ARG A 244 -6.23 55.97 -13.44
C ARG A 244 -6.35 55.59 -11.99
#